data_e6725c8191335e123a04206c4c5fc185
#
_entry.id   e6725c8191335e123a04206c4c5fc185
#
_cell.length_a   1.000
_cell.length_b   1.000
_cell.length_c   1.000
_cell.angle_alpha   90.00
_cell.angle_beta   90.00
_cell.angle_gamma   90.00
#
_symmetry.space_group_name_H-M   'P 1'
#
loop_
_entity.id
_entity.type
_entity.pdbx_description
1 polymer ?
#
loop_
_entity_poly.entity_id
_entity_poly.type
_entity_poly.pdbx_seq_one_letter_code
_entity_poly.pdbx_strand_id
1 'polypeptide(L)'
;MALTDLKVRTAKPADKQYKLTDGGGMHLLVHPNGSKYWRLQYRYEGKQKMLALGVYPEITLADARVRRDEARKLLANGVDPGDKKKNDKVEQSKARTFKEVAIEWYGTNKKWSEDHAHRVLKSLEDNLFAALGERNIAELKTRDLLAPIKAVEMSGRLEVAARLQQRTTAIMRYAVQSGLIDYNPAQEMAGAVASCNRQHRPALELKRIPELLTKIDSYTGRPLTRWATELTLLIFIRSSELRFARWSEIDFEASIWTIPPEREPIPGVKHSHRGSKMRTTHLVPLSRQALAILKQIKQFCGAHDLIFIGDHDSHKPMSENTVNSALRVMGYDTKVEVCGHGFRTMACSSLIESGLWSRDAVERQMSHMERNSVRAAYIHKAEHL
;
A
#
# COMPACT_ATOMS: atom_id res chain seq x y z
N MET A 1 -33.93 -10.45 26.54
CA MET A 1 -33.16 -9.32 27.08
C MET A 1 -32.58 -8.55 25.88
N ALA A 2 -32.56 -7.23 25.95
CA ALA A 2 -31.92 -6.40 24.93
C ALA A 2 -30.42 -6.63 24.94
N LEU A 3 -29.77 -6.53 23.79
CA LEU A 3 -28.32 -6.64 23.67
C LEU A 3 -27.62 -5.42 24.27
N THR A 4 -26.41 -5.63 24.75
CA THR A 4 -25.49 -4.54 25.15
C THR A 4 -24.33 -4.48 24.19
N ASP A 5 -23.71 -3.31 24.05
CA ASP A 5 -22.54 -3.13 23.19
C ASP A 5 -21.39 -4.08 23.57
N LEU A 6 -21.26 -4.36 24.86
CA LEU A 6 -20.26 -5.33 25.33
C LEU A 6 -20.53 -6.73 24.76
N LYS A 7 -21.79 -7.22 24.82
CA LYS A 7 -22.16 -8.53 24.24
C LYS A 7 -21.94 -8.59 22.74
N VAL A 8 -22.25 -7.51 22.01
CA VAL A 8 -22.03 -7.41 20.58
C VAL A 8 -20.53 -7.46 20.23
N ARG A 9 -19.73 -6.71 20.98
CA ARG A 9 -18.28 -6.64 20.76
C ARG A 9 -17.60 -7.97 21.08
N THR A 10 -17.94 -8.60 22.20
CA THR A 10 -17.32 -9.84 22.69
C THR A 10 -17.86 -11.12 22.04
N ALA A 11 -18.89 -11.06 21.22
CA ALA A 11 -19.42 -12.22 20.48
C ALA A 11 -18.33 -12.83 19.59
N LYS A 12 -17.95 -14.09 19.86
CA LYS A 12 -16.92 -14.82 19.11
C LYS A 12 -17.57 -15.72 18.05
N PRO A 13 -16.91 -15.98 16.93
CA PRO A 13 -17.38 -16.96 15.95
C PRO A 13 -17.45 -18.36 16.58
N ALA A 14 -18.36 -19.16 16.10
CA ALA A 14 -18.53 -20.58 16.44
C ALA A 14 -18.56 -21.43 15.17
N ASP A 15 -18.54 -22.75 15.29
CA ASP A 15 -18.54 -23.68 14.14
C ASP A 15 -19.73 -23.49 13.20
N LYS A 16 -20.86 -23.01 13.75
CA LYS A 16 -22.05 -22.67 12.97
C LYS A 16 -22.49 -21.24 13.28
N GLN A 17 -23.12 -20.61 12.29
CA GLN A 17 -23.68 -19.28 12.52
C GLN A 17 -24.75 -19.34 13.62
N TYR A 18 -24.79 -18.31 14.45
CA TYR A 18 -25.79 -18.19 15.52
C TYR A 18 -26.33 -16.76 15.64
N LYS A 19 -27.47 -16.64 16.32
CA LYS A 19 -28.19 -15.37 16.47
C LYS A 19 -28.16 -14.88 17.90
N LEU A 20 -27.92 -13.59 18.08
CA LEU A 20 -28.11 -12.88 19.35
C LEU A 20 -29.29 -11.91 19.18
N THR A 21 -30.37 -12.15 19.87
CA THR A 21 -31.63 -11.40 19.74
C THR A 21 -31.58 -10.11 20.57
N ASP A 22 -31.99 -8.96 19.95
CA ASP A 22 -32.09 -7.65 20.66
C ASP A 22 -33.55 -7.25 20.99
N GLY A 23 -34.49 -7.92 20.37
CA GLY A 23 -35.96 -7.60 20.50
C GLY A 23 -36.49 -6.84 19.30
N GLY A 24 -37.82 -6.74 19.22
CA GLY A 24 -38.52 -6.11 18.08
C GLY A 24 -38.27 -6.79 16.73
N GLY A 25 -37.91 -8.08 16.73
CA GLY A 25 -37.54 -8.83 15.53
C GLY A 25 -36.07 -8.66 15.09
N MET A 26 -35.28 -7.80 15.77
CA MET A 26 -33.86 -7.57 15.45
C MET A 26 -32.96 -8.60 16.13
N HIS A 27 -31.94 -9.05 15.41
CA HIS A 27 -30.88 -9.90 15.93
C HIS A 27 -29.57 -9.65 15.24
N LEU A 28 -28.46 -9.93 15.94
CA LEU A 28 -27.12 -9.99 15.38
C LEU A 28 -26.86 -11.43 14.94
N LEU A 29 -26.58 -11.65 13.67
CA LEU A 29 -26.11 -12.92 13.13
C LEU A 29 -24.59 -12.95 13.16
N VAL A 30 -24.02 -13.85 13.95
CA VAL A 30 -22.58 -14.10 14.01
C VAL A 30 -22.24 -15.27 13.10
N HIS A 31 -21.38 -15.01 12.12
CA HIS A 31 -20.98 -16.01 11.13
C HIS A 31 -19.67 -16.71 11.54
N PRO A 32 -19.40 -17.97 11.15
CA PRO A 32 -18.17 -18.68 11.48
C PRO A 32 -16.88 -17.96 11.08
N ASN A 33 -16.91 -17.15 10.01
CA ASN A 33 -15.77 -16.33 9.57
C ASN A 33 -15.53 -15.06 10.41
N GLY A 34 -16.28 -14.86 11.51
CA GLY A 34 -16.17 -13.71 12.39
C GLY A 34 -17.00 -12.48 11.99
N SER A 35 -17.62 -12.48 10.83
CA SER A 35 -18.49 -11.38 10.39
C SER A 35 -19.78 -11.34 11.21
N LYS A 36 -20.26 -10.12 11.51
CA LYS A 36 -21.45 -9.89 12.33
C LYS A 36 -22.45 -9.03 11.54
N TYR A 37 -23.67 -9.53 11.36
CA TYR A 37 -24.70 -8.91 10.53
C TYR A 37 -25.94 -8.56 11.34
N TRP A 38 -26.40 -7.32 11.29
CA TRP A 38 -27.66 -6.90 11.83
C TRP A 38 -28.79 -7.31 10.91
N ARG A 39 -29.77 -8.04 11.43
CA ARG A 39 -30.95 -8.54 10.70
C ARG A 39 -32.21 -8.20 11.46
N LEU A 40 -33.28 -7.83 10.69
CA LEU A 40 -34.61 -7.68 11.20
C LEU A 40 -35.48 -8.77 10.58
N GLN A 41 -36.10 -9.58 11.41
CA GLN A 41 -37.11 -10.58 11.02
C GLN A 41 -38.50 -9.97 11.26
N TYR A 42 -39.36 -9.97 10.25
CA TYR A 42 -40.66 -9.35 10.29
C TYR A 42 -41.70 -10.17 9.48
N ARG A 43 -43.00 -9.90 9.68
CA ARG A 43 -44.06 -10.45 8.87
C ARG A 43 -44.72 -9.36 8.05
N TYR A 44 -44.98 -9.63 6.80
CA TYR A 44 -45.73 -8.76 5.90
C TYR A 44 -46.62 -9.61 5.03
N GLU A 45 -47.94 -9.28 4.96
CA GLU A 45 -48.98 -10.07 4.25
C GLU A 45 -48.94 -11.58 4.58
N GLY A 46 -48.80 -11.90 5.87
CA GLY A 46 -48.76 -13.29 6.34
C GLY A 46 -47.44 -14.02 6.12
N LYS A 47 -46.51 -13.49 5.31
CA LYS A 47 -45.20 -14.10 4.99
C LYS A 47 -44.12 -13.58 5.93
N GLN A 48 -43.25 -14.48 6.36
CA GLN A 48 -42.07 -14.13 7.14
C GLN A 48 -40.93 -13.66 6.20
N LYS A 49 -40.43 -12.46 6.44
CA LYS A 49 -39.34 -11.82 5.67
C LYS A 49 -38.19 -11.42 6.57
N MET A 50 -37.03 -11.17 5.98
CA MET A 50 -35.81 -10.74 6.68
C MET A 50 -35.21 -9.54 5.98
N LEU A 51 -34.92 -8.46 6.74
CA LEU A 51 -34.25 -7.25 6.26
C LEU A 51 -32.85 -7.17 6.82
N ALA A 52 -31.88 -6.89 5.96
CA ALA A 52 -30.51 -6.55 6.36
C ALA A 52 -30.43 -5.08 6.82
N LEU A 53 -30.05 -4.86 8.09
CA LEU A 53 -29.89 -3.52 8.67
C LEU A 53 -28.46 -2.99 8.56
N GLY A 54 -27.45 -3.88 8.43
CA GLY A 54 -26.06 -3.50 8.26
C GLY A 54 -25.07 -4.50 8.83
N VAL A 55 -23.80 -4.13 8.82
CA VAL A 55 -22.67 -4.95 9.28
C VAL A 55 -22.00 -4.26 10.47
N TYR A 56 -21.76 -5.00 11.55
CA TYR A 56 -20.95 -4.52 12.67
C TYR A 56 -19.43 -4.71 12.35
N PRO A 57 -18.55 -3.76 12.68
CA PRO A 57 -18.75 -2.59 13.55
C PRO A 57 -19.21 -1.30 12.83
N GLU A 58 -19.28 -1.26 11.48
CA GLU A 58 -19.67 -0.04 10.74
C GLU A 58 -21.05 0.49 11.16
N ILE A 59 -21.98 -0.42 11.46
CA ILE A 59 -23.28 -0.09 12.04
C ILE A 59 -23.27 -0.53 13.50
N THR A 60 -23.31 0.45 14.40
CA THR A 60 -23.36 0.21 15.84
C THR A 60 -24.69 -0.40 16.25
N LEU A 61 -24.78 -0.89 17.49
CA LEU A 61 -26.05 -1.37 18.05
C LEU A 61 -27.13 -0.26 18.07
N ALA A 62 -26.72 0.98 18.37
CA ALA A 62 -27.61 2.14 18.38
C ALA A 62 -28.16 2.42 16.98
N ASP A 63 -27.30 2.45 15.96
CA ASP A 63 -27.71 2.69 14.56
C ASP A 63 -28.60 1.55 14.06
N ALA A 64 -28.30 0.32 14.42
CA ALA A 64 -29.13 -0.83 14.05
C ALA A 64 -30.54 -0.74 14.64
N ARG A 65 -30.68 -0.24 15.88
CA ARG A 65 -31.98 0.02 16.52
C ARG A 65 -32.77 1.13 15.81
N VAL A 66 -32.13 2.22 15.45
CA VAL A 66 -32.73 3.28 14.65
C VAL A 66 -33.28 2.72 13.34
N ARG A 67 -32.48 1.98 12.58
CA ARG A 67 -32.89 1.34 11.32
C ARG A 67 -34.02 0.32 11.49
N ARG A 68 -34.01 -0.43 12.60
CA ARG A 68 -35.14 -1.31 12.97
C ARG A 68 -36.43 -0.51 13.14
N ASP A 69 -36.35 0.57 13.89
CA ASP A 69 -37.52 1.36 14.22
C ASP A 69 -38.09 2.09 12.99
N GLU A 70 -37.22 2.55 12.08
CA GLU A 70 -37.62 3.06 10.76
C GLU A 70 -38.33 1.97 9.92
N ALA A 71 -37.76 0.77 9.85
CA ALA A 71 -38.38 -0.34 9.14
C ALA A 71 -39.77 -0.71 9.75
N ARG A 72 -39.90 -0.66 11.08
CA ARG A 72 -41.19 -0.90 11.76
C ARG A 72 -42.21 0.19 11.49
N LYS A 73 -41.79 1.45 11.38
CA LYS A 73 -42.69 2.54 10.96
C LYS A 73 -43.24 2.31 9.55
N LEU A 74 -42.41 1.84 8.62
CA LEU A 74 -42.88 1.48 7.27
C LEU A 74 -43.91 0.35 7.30
N LEU A 75 -43.67 -0.70 8.09
CA LEU A 75 -44.61 -1.80 8.27
C LEU A 75 -45.94 -1.33 8.86
N ALA A 76 -45.91 -0.45 9.85
CA ALA A 76 -47.10 0.14 10.44
C ALA A 76 -47.91 0.96 9.42
N ASN A 77 -47.25 1.54 8.43
CA ASN A 77 -47.87 2.29 7.33
C ASN A 77 -48.22 1.39 6.12
N GLY A 78 -48.22 0.07 6.28
CA GLY A 78 -48.54 -0.86 5.21
C GLY A 78 -47.52 -0.98 4.08
N VAL A 79 -46.30 -0.51 4.30
CA VAL A 79 -45.21 -0.54 3.31
C VAL A 79 -44.19 -1.62 3.70
N ASP A 80 -43.87 -2.52 2.77
CA ASP A 80 -42.83 -3.51 2.98
C ASP A 80 -41.45 -2.83 2.93
N PRO A 81 -40.68 -2.81 4.05
CA PRO A 81 -39.36 -2.19 4.08
C PRO A 81 -38.32 -2.90 3.18
N GLY A 82 -38.52 -4.20 2.90
CA GLY A 82 -37.70 -4.97 1.97
C GLY A 82 -37.92 -4.53 0.52
N ASP A 83 -39.18 -4.39 0.12
CA ASP A 83 -39.56 -3.96 -1.22
C ASP A 83 -39.26 -2.46 -1.43
N LYS A 84 -39.51 -1.62 -0.41
CA LYS A 84 -39.06 -0.22 -0.46
C LYS A 84 -37.55 -0.11 -0.65
N LYS A 85 -36.76 -0.84 0.13
CA LYS A 85 -35.30 -0.87 0.00
C LYS A 85 -34.86 -1.39 -1.37
N LYS A 86 -35.57 -2.33 -1.98
CA LYS A 86 -35.34 -2.79 -3.34
C LYS A 86 -35.64 -1.71 -4.38
N ASN A 87 -36.79 -1.05 -4.23
CA ASN A 87 -37.24 0.00 -5.14
C ASN A 87 -36.33 1.23 -5.06
N ASP A 88 -35.96 1.67 -3.84
CA ASP A 88 -34.99 2.74 -3.61
C ASP A 88 -33.63 2.38 -4.23
N LYS A 89 -33.22 1.10 -4.17
CA LYS A 89 -32.02 0.61 -4.84
C LYS A 89 -32.14 0.58 -6.35
N VAL A 90 -33.28 0.18 -6.88
CA VAL A 90 -33.57 0.17 -8.32
C VAL A 90 -33.61 1.61 -8.86
N GLU A 91 -34.11 2.56 -8.10
CA GLU A 91 -34.10 3.98 -8.47
C GLU A 91 -32.69 4.58 -8.36
N GLN A 92 -31.90 4.24 -7.35
CA GLN A 92 -30.49 4.62 -7.21
C GLN A 92 -29.58 3.84 -8.16
N SER A 93 -29.94 2.60 -8.50
CA SER A 93 -29.19 1.73 -9.41
C SER A 93 -29.62 1.87 -10.86
N LYS A 94 -30.20 2.99 -11.30
CA LYS A 94 -30.37 3.22 -12.74
C LYS A 94 -29.04 3.04 -13.43
N ALA A 95 -28.76 1.77 -13.71
CA ALA A 95 -27.67 1.26 -14.55
C ALA A 95 -26.28 1.89 -14.28
N ARG A 96 -25.82 1.92 -12.99
CA ARG A 96 -24.45 2.34 -12.72
C ARG A 96 -23.48 1.31 -13.28
N THR A 97 -22.60 1.76 -14.14
CA THR A 97 -21.60 0.89 -14.75
C THR A 97 -20.43 0.62 -13.80
N PHE A 98 -19.75 -0.51 -14.03
CA PHE A 98 -18.52 -0.84 -13.28
C PHE A 98 -17.48 0.28 -13.39
N LYS A 99 -17.34 0.89 -14.56
CA LYS A 99 -16.38 1.98 -14.80
C LYS A 99 -16.71 3.23 -13.98
N GLU A 100 -17.97 3.65 -13.93
CA GLU A 100 -18.38 4.79 -13.12
C GLU A 100 -18.06 4.58 -11.65
N VAL A 101 -18.41 3.41 -11.11
CA VAL A 101 -18.16 3.08 -9.70
C VAL A 101 -16.66 2.93 -9.42
N ALA A 102 -15.89 2.38 -10.36
CA ALA A 102 -14.44 2.27 -10.24
C ALA A 102 -13.77 3.66 -10.22
N ILE A 103 -14.26 4.62 -11.01
CA ILE A 103 -13.76 6.00 -11.03
C ILE A 103 -14.13 6.74 -9.73
N GLU A 104 -15.33 6.53 -9.20
CA GLU A 104 -15.71 7.09 -7.90
C GLU A 104 -14.84 6.54 -6.78
N TRP A 105 -14.70 5.20 -6.70
CA TRP A 105 -13.79 4.56 -5.76
C TRP A 105 -12.36 5.11 -5.89
N TYR A 106 -11.87 5.29 -7.10
CA TYR A 106 -10.57 5.89 -7.36
C TYR A 106 -10.48 7.29 -6.74
N GLY A 107 -11.49 8.12 -6.91
CA GLY A 107 -11.56 9.48 -6.35
C GLY A 107 -11.58 9.55 -4.81
N THR A 108 -11.98 8.47 -4.13
CA THR A 108 -11.98 8.42 -2.64
C THR A 108 -10.57 8.26 -2.06
N ASN A 109 -9.61 7.79 -2.86
CA ASN A 109 -8.26 7.45 -2.41
C ASN A 109 -7.29 8.65 -2.45
N LYS A 110 -7.63 9.75 -1.77
CA LYS A 110 -6.87 11.02 -1.77
C LYS A 110 -5.43 10.91 -1.24
N LYS A 111 -5.08 9.83 -0.55
CA LYS A 111 -3.74 9.61 0.01
C LYS A 111 -2.74 9.04 -0.99
N TRP A 112 -3.17 8.65 -2.18
CA TRP A 112 -2.26 8.13 -3.19
C TRP A 112 -1.38 9.24 -3.77
N SER A 113 -0.13 8.91 -4.07
CA SER A 113 0.70 9.78 -4.90
C SER A 113 0.15 9.78 -6.33
N GLU A 114 0.34 10.87 -7.07
CA GLU A 114 -0.12 10.99 -8.47
C GLU A 114 0.29 9.80 -9.33
N ASP A 115 1.55 9.36 -9.23
CA ASP A 115 2.03 8.18 -9.96
C ASP A 115 1.35 6.89 -9.57
N HIS A 116 1.07 6.70 -8.28
CA HIS A 116 0.38 5.50 -7.84
C HIS A 116 -1.04 5.54 -8.36
N ALA A 117 -1.71 6.67 -8.22
CA ALA A 117 -3.05 6.91 -8.73
C ALA A 117 -3.11 6.66 -10.23
N HIS A 118 -2.22 7.28 -11.02
CA HIS A 118 -2.14 7.06 -12.47
C HIS A 118 -1.94 5.58 -12.84
N ARG A 119 -1.02 4.87 -12.17
CA ARG A 119 -0.80 3.43 -12.40
C ARG A 119 -1.99 2.57 -12.03
N VAL A 120 -2.74 2.95 -10.98
CA VAL A 120 -3.97 2.23 -10.62
C VAL A 120 -5.01 2.40 -11.70
N LEU A 121 -5.31 3.64 -12.11
CA LEU A 121 -6.29 3.94 -13.15
C LEU A 121 -5.91 3.26 -14.47
N LYS A 122 -4.68 3.48 -14.94
CA LYS A 122 -4.16 2.85 -16.16
C LYS A 122 -4.29 1.33 -16.15
N SER A 123 -4.04 0.70 -15.01
CA SER A 123 -4.18 -0.76 -14.86
C SER A 123 -5.63 -1.23 -14.98
N LEU A 124 -6.61 -0.44 -14.52
CA LEU A 124 -8.05 -0.74 -14.68
C LEU A 124 -8.47 -0.55 -16.14
N GLU A 125 -8.03 0.54 -16.78
CA GLU A 125 -8.29 0.83 -18.18
C GLU A 125 -7.79 -0.26 -19.10
N ASP A 126 -6.51 -0.64 -18.94
CA ASP A 126 -5.84 -1.59 -19.83
C ASP A 126 -6.36 -3.04 -19.68
N ASN A 127 -6.93 -3.39 -18.52
CA ASN A 127 -7.20 -4.81 -18.24
C ASN A 127 -8.64 -5.12 -17.85
N LEU A 128 -9.43 -4.16 -17.35
CA LEU A 128 -10.78 -4.43 -16.87
C LEU A 128 -11.87 -3.67 -17.62
N PHE A 129 -11.64 -2.41 -18.01
CA PHE A 129 -12.73 -1.59 -18.56
C PHE A 129 -13.23 -2.07 -19.90
N ALA A 130 -12.41 -2.71 -20.73
CA ALA A 130 -12.87 -3.29 -21.99
C ALA A 130 -13.90 -4.41 -21.79
N ALA A 131 -13.76 -5.21 -20.73
CA ALA A 131 -14.64 -6.36 -20.46
C ALA A 131 -15.79 -6.03 -19.52
N LEU A 132 -15.58 -5.13 -18.55
CA LEU A 132 -16.52 -4.87 -17.45
C LEU A 132 -17.05 -3.44 -17.47
N GLY A 133 -16.35 -2.50 -18.09
CA GLY A 133 -16.56 -1.07 -17.92
C GLY A 133 -18.01 -0.63 -18.09
N GLU A 134 -18.65 -1.03 -19.15
CA GLU A 134 -20.03 -0.62 -19.52
C GLU A 134 -21.09 -1.55 -18.92
N ARG A 135 -20.70 -2.59 -18.17
CA ARG A 135 -21.65 -3.51 -17.57
C ARG A 135 -22.22 -2.94 -16.26
N ASN A 136 -23.50 -3.18 -16.03
CA ASN A 136 -24.16 -2.81 -14.77
C ASN A 136 -23.50 -3.54 -13.59
N ILE A 137 -23.01 -2.78 -12.60
CA ILE A 137 -22.30 -3.33 -11.45
C ILE A 137 -23.15 -4.30 -10.62
N ALA A 138 -24.46 -4.09 -10.59
CA ALA A 138 -25.39 -4.94 -9.83
C ALA A 138 -25.59 -6.34 -10.45
N GLU A 139 -25.27 -6.51 -11.74
CA GLU A 139 -25.44 -7.77 -12.47
C GLU A 139 -24.15 -8.60 -12.53
N LEU A 140 -23.02 -8.03 -12.11
CA LEU A 140 -21.73 -8.70 -12.16
C LEU A 140 -21.63 -9.82 -11.13
N LYS A 141 -21.29 -11.02 -11.61
CA LYS A 141 -21.06 -12.21 -10.80
C LYS A 141 -19.56 -12.46 -10.66
N THR A 142 -19.17 -13.27 -9.69
CA THR A 142 -17.77 -13.67 -9.45
C THR A 142 -17.05 -14.11 -10.72
N ARG A 143 -17.70 -14.95 -11.55
CA ARG A 143 -17.14 -15.43 -12.83
C ARG A 143 -16.84 -14.31 -13.82
N ASP A 144 -17.71 -13.30 -13.86
CA ASP A 144 -17.56 -12.18 -14.81
C ASP A 144 -16.35 -11.32 -14.41
N LEU A 145 -16.19 -11.08 -13.10
CA LEU A 145 -15.06 -10.32 -12.54
C LEU A 145 -13.74 -11.07 -12.68
N LEU A 146 -13.77 -12.39 -12.53
CA LEU A 146 -12.60 -13.24 -12.57
C LEU A 146 -12.06 -13.45 -14.00
N ALA A 147 -12.93 -13.50 -15.01
CA ALA A 147 -12.55 -13.79 -16.38
C ALA A 147 -11.43 -12.87 -16.95
N PRO A 148 -11.53 -11.52 -16.90
CA PRO A 148 -10.46 -10.66 -17.40
C PRO A 148 -9.18 -10.76 -16.56
N ILE A 149 -9.28 -11.02 -15.25
CA ILE A 149 -8.14 -11.21 -14.37
C ILE A 149 -7.39 -12.49 -14.72
N LYS A 150 -8.12 -13.57 -15.02
CA LYS A 150 -7.54 -14.84 -15.50
C LYS A 150 -6.86 -14.69 -16.86
N ALA A 151 -7.38 -13.88 -17.74
CA ALA A 151 -6.71 -13.59 -19.02
C ALA A 151 -5.33 -12.93 -18.79
N VAL A 152 -5.24 -12.01 -17.82
CA VAL A 152 -3.95 -11.41 -17.44
C VAL A 152 -3.02 -12.44 -16.80
N GLU A 153 -3.52 -13.30 -15.94
CA GLU A 153 -2.76 -14.40 -15.33
C GLU A 153 -2.18 -15.34 -16.40
N MET A 154 -3.01 -15.77 -17.35
CA MET A 154 -2.60 -16.64 -18.46
C MET A 154 -1.52 -16.01 -19.37
N SER A 155 -1.46 -14.68 -19.42
CA SER A 155 -0.38 -13.95 -20.10
C SER A 155 0.95 -13.93 -19.33
N GLY A 156 1.04 -14.62 -18.18
CA GLY A 156 2.22 -14.68 -17.32
C GLY A 156 2.39 -13.50 -16.37
N ARG A 157 1.47 -12.51 -16.37
CA ARG A 157 1.55 -11.30 -15.55
C ARG A 157 0.91 -11.49 -14.17
N LEU A 158 1.41 -12.45 -13.39
CA LEU A 158 0.83 -12.89 -12.12
C LEU A 158 0.67 -11.75 -11.10
N GLU A 159 1.69 -10.88 -10.96
CA GLU A 159 1.61 -9.76 -10.01
C GLU A 159 0.53 -8.75 -10.43
N VAL A 160 0.38 -8.49 -11.73
CA VAL A 160 -0.67 -7.61 -12.24
C VAL A 160 -2.04 -8.23 -11.98
N ALA A 161 -2.22 -9.52 -12.25
CA ALA A 161 -3.47 -10.25 -12.00
C ALA A 161 -3.86 -10.21 -10.50
N ALA A 162 -2.91 -10.45 -9.59
CA ALA A 162 -3.14 -10.35 -8.16
C ALA A 162 -3.54 -8.92 -7.72
N ARG A 163 -2.91 -7.90 -8.30
CA ARG A 163 -3.27 -6.49 -8.05
C ARG A 163 -4.65 -6.13 -8.59
N LEU A 164 -5.01 -6.63 -9.76
CA LEU A 164 -6.34 -6.44 -10.34
C LEU A 164 -7.42 -7.09 -9.47
N GLN A 165 -7.18 -8.31 -8.96
CA GLN A 165 -8.07 -8.98 -8.03
C GLN A 165 -8.30 -8.13 -6.77
N GLN A 166 -7.24 -7.63 -6.14
CA GLN A 166 -7.35 -6.76 -4.96
C GLN A 166 -8.17 -5.49 -5.25
N ARG A 167 -7.91 -4.82 -6.39
CA ARG A 167 -8.62 -3.61 -6.81
C ARG A 167 -10.09 -3.89 -7.10
N THR A 168 -10.38 -4.96 -7.84
CA THR A 168 -11.76 -5.38 -8.13
C THR A 168 -12.53 -5.65 -6.82
N THR A 169 -11.92 -6.35 -5.88
CA THR A 169 -12.52 -6.60 -4.56
C THR A 169 -12.79 -5.29 -3.80
N ALA A 170 -11.88 -4.31 -3.89
CA ALA A 170 -12.05 -3.01 -3.26
C ALA A 170 -13.15 -2.16 -3.93
N ILE A 171 -13.24 -2.17 -5.27
CA ILE A 171 -14.30 -1.49 -6.04
C ILE A 171 -15.67 -2.08 -5.68
N MET A 172 -15.79 -3.40 -5.70
CA MET A 172 -17.04 -4.07 -5.36
C MET A 172 -17.43 -3.88 -3.89
N ARG A 173 -16.43 -3.76 -2.98
CA ARG A 173 -16.70 -3.38 -1.58
C ARG A 173 -17.24 -1.95 -1.48
N TYR A 174 -16.67 -1.02 -2.23
CA TYR A 174 -17.16 0.35 -2.32
C TYR A 174 -18.62 0.38 -2.84
N ALA A 175 -18.94 -0.43 -3.83
CA ALA A 175 -20.30 -0.56 -4.34
C ALA A 175 -21.28 -1.05 -3.26
N VAL A 176 -20.87 -1.99 -2.40
CA VAL A 176 -21.68 -2.42 -1.24
C VAL A 176 -21.85 -1.28 -0.24
N GLN A 177 -20.78 -0.57 0.10
CA GLN A 177 -20.80 0.56 1.05
C GLN A 177 -21.67 1.70 0.54
N SER A 178 -21.67 1.96 -0.77
CA SER A 178 -22.53 2.97 -1.42
C SER A 178 -23.99 2.49 -1.64
N GLY A 179 -24.34 1.27 -1.25
CA GLY A 179 -25.67 0.73 -1.38
C GLY A 179 -26.09 0.32 -2.78
N LEU A 180 -25.14 0.26 -3.73
CA LEU A 180 -25.41 -0.12 -5.12
C LEU A 180 -25.63 -1.63 -5.29
N ILE A 181 -25.03 -2.44 -4.44
CA ILE A 181 -25.18 -3.91 -4.41
C ILE A 181 -25.29 -4.41 -2.97
N ASP A 182 -25.89 -5.58 -2.78
CA ASP A 182 -26.15 -6.15 -1.44
C ASP A 182 -24.98 -6.95 -0.87
N TYR A 183 -24.15 -7.52 -1.74
CA TYR A 183 -22.99 -8.33 -1.37
C TYR A 183 -21.86 -8.12 -2.37
N ASN A 184 -20.65 -8.41 -1.94
CA ASN A 184 -19.46 -8.28 -2.80
C ASN A 184 -19.15 -9.62 -3.48
N PRO A 185 -19.46 -9.81 -4.78
CA PRO A 185 -19.18 -11.06 -5.49
C PRO A 185 -17.68 -11.29 -5.71
N ALA A 186 -16.84 -10.28 -5.52
CA ALA A 186 -15.38 -10.41 -5.66
C ALA A 186 -14.70 -11.03 -4.42
N GLN A 187 -15.41 -11.23 -3.31
CA GLN A 187 -14.85 -11.91 -2.13
C GLN A 187 -14.48 -13.36 -2.42
N GLU A 188 -15.30 -14.04 -3.22
CA GLU A 188 -15.10 -15.44 -3.61
C GLU A 188 -13.94 -15.63 -4.62
N MET A 189 -13.30 -14.54 -5.06
CA MET A 189 -12.11 -14.62 -5.90
C MET A 189 -10.83 -14.86 -5.07
N ALA A 190 -10.92 -14.82 -3.72
CA ALA A 190 -9.74 -15.04 -2.88
C ALA A 190 -9.13 -16.42 -3.16
N GLY A 191 -7.82 -16.46 -3.47
CA GLY A 191 -7.13 -17.70 -3.84
C GLY A 191 -7.34 -18.17 -5.28
N ALA A 192 -8.21 -17.52 -6.06
CA ALA A 192 -8.45 -17.93 -7.45
C ALA A 192 -7.29 -17.55 -8.40
N VAL A 193 -6.50 -16.55 -8.07
CA VAL A 193 -5.30 -16.15 -8.83
C VAL A 193 -4.08 -16.79 -8.19
N ALA A 194 -3.21 -17.38 -9.03
CA ALA A 194 -1.97 -17.99 -8.56
C ALA A 194 -1.10 -16.97 -7.79
N SER A 195 -0.53 -17.42 -6.68
CA SER A 195 0.38 -16.59 -5.90
C SER A 195 1.65 -16.32 -6.72
N CYS A 196 2.01 -15.05 -6.84
CA CYS A 196 3.31 -14.68 -7.36
C CYS A 196 4.36 -14.91 -6.27
N ASN A 197 5.32 -15.79 -6.50
CA ASN A 197 6.49 -15.88 -5.64
C ASN A 197 7.27 -14.56 -5.75
N ARG A 198 7.13 -13.71 -4.74
CA ARG A 198 7.92 -12.47 -4.68
C ARG A 198 9.38 -12.85 -4.49
N GLN A 199 10.16 -12.70 -5.53
CA GLN A 199 11.60 -12.76 -5.38
C GLN A 199 12.06 -11.53 -4.59
N HIS A 200 12.87 -11.76 -3.57
CA HIS A 200 13.58 -10.70 -2.89
C HIS A 200 14.53 -10.00 -3.87
N ARG A 201 14.81 -8.72 -3.63
CA ARG A 201 15.81 -8.01 -4.44
C ARG A 201 17.15 -8.71 -4.27
N PRO A 202 17.87 -8.98 -5.37
CA PRO A 202 19.12 -9.71 -5.30
C PRO A 202 20.16 -8.96 -4.45
N ALA A 203 20.82 -9.70 -3.59
CA ALA A 203 21.83 -9.22 -2.64
C ALA A 203 22.93 -10.26 -2.53
N LEU A 204 24.19 -9.82 -2.49
CA LEU A 204 25.33 -10.70 -2.31
C LEU A 204 25.35 -11.31 -0.91
N GLU A 205 25.90 -12.50 -0.81
CA GLU A 205 26.31 -13.06 0.47
C GLU A 205 27.40 -12.19 1.10
N LEU A 206 27.37 -12.03 2.42
CA LEU A 206 28.27 -11.12 3.15
C LEU A 206 29.77 -11.43 2.91
N LYS A 207 30.11 -12.72 2.70
CA LYS A 207 31.47 -13.15 2.37
C LYS A 207 32.00 -12.58 1.04
N ARG A 208 31.12 -12.10 0.14
CA ARG A 208 31.51 -11.49 -1.15
C ARG A 208 31.63 -9.95 -1.08
N ILE A 209 31.41 -9.32 0.08
CA ILE A 209 31.58 -7.87 0.23
C ILE A 209 32.99 -7.41 -0.12
N PRO A 210 34.10 -8.09 0.29
CA PRO A 210 35.46 -7.69 -0.10
C PRO A 210 35.67 -7.68 -1.63
N GLU A 211 35.09 -8.66 -2.35
CA GLU A 211 35.13 -8.68 -3.82
C GLU A 211 34.42 -7.46 -4.40
N LEU A 212 33.24 -7.12 -3.88
CA LEU A 212 32.46 -5.96 -4.32
C LEU A 212 33.24 -4.65 -4.08
N LEU A 213 33.84 -4.48 -2.92
CA LEU A 213 34.65 -3.29 -2.59
C LEU A 213 35.84 -3.15 -3.58
N THR A 214 36.56 -4.25 -3.83
CA THR A 214 37.69 -4.24 -4.82
C THR A 214 37.17 -3.83 -6.22
N LYS A 215 35.99 -4.30 -6.63
CA LYS A 215 35.43 -3.92 -7.93
C LYS A 215 34.94 -2.47 -7.97
N ILE A 216 34.44 -1.94 -6.86
CA ILE A 216 34.09 -0.51 -6.75
C ILE A 216 35.35 0.34 -6.85
N ASP A 217 36.41 -0.02 -6.15
CA ASP A 217 37.68 0.70 -6.19
C ASP A 217 38.32 0.70 -7.58
N SER A 218 38.26 -0.41 -8.29
CA SER A 218 38.78 -0.56 -9.66
C SER A 218 37.82 -0.04 -10.75
N TYR A 219 36.69 0.54 -10.39
CA TYR A 219 35.73 1.05 -11.38
C TYR A 219 36.32 2.25 -12.14
N THR A 220 36.48 2.09 -13.45
CA THR A 220 37.11 3.08 -14.34
C THR A 220 36.16 4.09 -14.96
N GLY A 221 34.88 4.01 -14.64
CA GLY A 221 33.87 4.96 -15.10
C GLY A 221 33.92 6.29 -14.35
N ARG A 222 32.88 7.09 -14.48
CA ARG A 222 32.81 8.42 -13.87
C ARG A 222 33.03 8.36 -12.35
N PRO A 223 33.91 9.18 -11.76
CA PRO A 223 34.18 9.18 -10.32
C PRO A 223 32.92 9.36 -9.47
N LEU A 224 31.99 10.25 -9.88
CA LEU A 224 30.73 10.49 -9.17
C LEU A 224 29.86 9.23 -9.13
N THR A 225 29.89 8.40 -10.16
CA THR A 225 29.17 7.11 -10.20
C THR A 225 29.78 6.10 -9.22
N ARG A 226 31.12 6.03 -9.14
CA ARG A 226 31.81 5.20 -8.16
C ARG A 226 31.46 5.61 -6.74
N TRP A 227 31.59 6.90 -6.41
CA TRP A 227 31.23 7.42 -5.09
C TRP A 227 29.76 7.24 -4.74
N ALA A 228 28.85 7.40 -5.71
CA ALA A 228 27.44 7.13 -5.49
C ALA A 228 27.17 5.66 -5.13
N THR A 229 27.89 4.74 -5.79
CA THR A 229 27.76 3.29 -5.53
C THR A 229 28.33 2.95 -4.15
N GLU A 230 29.52 3.44 -3.82
CA GLU A 230 30.16 3.24 -2.53
C GLU A 230 29.35 3.86 -1.38
N LEU A 231 28.87 5.09 -1.56
CA LEU A 231 28.05 5.75 -0.56
C LEU A 231 26.71 5.00 -0.35
N THR A 232 26.10 4.49 -1.43
CA THR A 232 24.86 3.68 -1.31
C THR A 232 25.12 2.43 -0.46
N LEU A 233 26.30 1.82 -0.58
CA LEU A 233 26.67 0.64 0.23
C LEU A 233 26.91 1.01 1.71
N LEU A 234 27.53 2.19 1.97
CA LEU A 234 27.85 2.63 3.34
C LEU A 234 26.64 3.11 4.14
N ILE A 235 25.70 3.80 3.51
CA ILE A 235 24.57 4.44 4.20
C ILE A 235 23.21 3.79 3.89
N PHE A 236 23.18 2.91 2.88
CA PHE A 236 22.03 2.09 2.46
C PHE A 236 20.68 2.81 2.42
N ILE A 237 20.65 4.10 2.06
CA ILE A 237 19.45 4.88 1.78
C ILE A 237 18.81 4.44 0.45
N ARG A 238 17.60 4.92 0.18
CA ARG A 238 16.90 4.56 -1.06
C ARG A 238 17.49 5.34 -2.25
N SER A 239 17.44 4.73 -3.45
CA SER A 239 17.97 5.35 -4.67
C SER A 239 17.40 6.74 -4.96
N SER A 240 16.12 6.97 -4.68
CA SER A 240 15.50 8.30 -4.83
C SER A 240 16.00 9.31 -3.79
N GLU A 241 16.28 8.85 -2.57
CA GLU A 241 16.81 9.70 -1.50
C GLU A 241 18.24 10.14 -1.85
N LEU A 242 19.07 9.22 -2.33
CA LEU A 242 20.42 9.53 -2.85
C LEU A 242 20.35 10.47 -4.06
N ARG A 243 19.59 10.10 -5.08
CA ARG A 243 19.56 10.77 -6.37
C ARG A 243 19.20 12.26 -6.28
N PHE A 244 18.28 12.63 -5.40
CA PHE A 244 17.78 13.99 -5.22
C PHE A 244 18.46 14.73 -4.05
N ALA A 245 19.54 14.18 -3.51
CA ALA A 245 20.30 14.74 -2.40
C ALA A 245 20.84 16.13 -2.71
N ARG A 246 20.74 17.02 -1.72
CA ARG A 246 21.24 18.40 -1.77
C ARG A 246 22.29 18.63 -0.71
N TRP A 247 23.21 19.54 -0.98
CA TRP A 247 24.26 19.91 -0.01
C TRP A 247 23.68 20.52 1.28
N SER A 248 22.58 21.20 1.19
CA SER A 248 21.85 21.76 2.34
C SER A 248 21.33 20.72 3.34
N GLU A 249 21.28 19.44 2.94
CA GLU A 249 20.83 18.32 3.77
C GLU A 249 21.97 17.74 4.61
N ILE A 250 23.24 18.09 4.34
CA ILE A 250 24.43 17.50 4.96
C ILE A 250 24.99 18.43 6.02
N ASP A 251 24.94 18.01 7.26
CA ASP A 251 25.69 18.62 8.36
C ASP A 251 27.02 17.87 8.55
N PHE A 252 28.11 18.49 8.11
CA PHE A 252 29.45 17.91 8.21
C PHE A 252 30.02 17.94 9.63
N GLU A 253 29.57 18.87 10.49
CA GLU A 253 29.99 18.99 11.88
C GLU A 253 29.31 17.95 12.74
N ALA A 254 27.98 17.88 12.65
CA ALA A 254 27.20 16.86 13.35
C ALA A 254 27.34 15.46 12.74
N SER A 255 27.95 15.34 11.54
CA SER A 255 28.04 14.06 10.82
C SER A 255 26.68 13.43 10.53
N ILE A 256 25.69 14.25 10.16
CA ILE A 256 24.31 13.84 9.92
C ILE A 256 23.86 14.29 8.53
N TRP A 257 23.20 13.39 7.82
CA TRP A 257 22.42 13.73 6.64
C TRP A 257 20.93 13.77 7.00
N THR A 258 20.32 14.94 6.90
CA THR A 258 18.89 15.15 7.18
C THR A 258 18.10 15.10 5.88
N ILE A 259 17.47 13.97 5.59
CA ILE A 259 16.59 13.82 4.42
C ILE A 259 15.22 14.39 4.77
N PRO A 260 14.76 15.49 4.12
CA PRO A 260 13.48 16.11 4.43
C PRO A 260 12.31 15.24 3.96
N PRO A 261 11.08 15.46 4.47
CA PRO A 261 9.87 14.80 4.00
C PRO A 261 9.60 15.05 2.50
N GLU A 262 9.83 16.28 2.09
CA GLU A 262 9.65 16.77 0.71
C GLU A 262 10.81 17.71 0.35
N ARG A 263 11.08 17.83 -0.94
CA ARG A 263 12.10 18.70 -1.53
C ARG A 263 11.46 19.67 -2.52
N GLU A 264 12.12 20.76 -2.82
CA GLU A 264 11.70 21.62 -3.92
C GLU A 264 11.81 20.86 -5.25
N PRO A 265 10.75 20.91 -6.09
CA PRO A 265 10.76 20.25 -7.39
C PRO A 265 11.86 20.80 -8.30
N ILE A 266 12.53 19.91 -9.04
CA ILE A 266 13.47 20.29 -10.09
C ILE A 266 12.68 20.38 -11.41
N PRO A 267 12.71 21.52 -12.12
CA PRO A 267 11.97 21.69 -13.36
C PRO A 267 12.27 20.59 -14.39
N GLY A 268 11.23 20.00 -14.95
CA GLY A 268 11.35 18.93 -15.95
C GLY A 268 11.82 17.56 -15.40
N VAL A 269 12.00 17.41 -14.10
CA VAL A 269 12.39 16.14 -13.47
C VAL A 269 11.23 15.56 -12.66
N LYS A 270 10.66 14.48 -13.17
CA LYS A 270 9.57 13.78 -12.46
C LYS A 270 10.03 13.32 -11.08
N HIS A 271 9.15 13.49 -10.09
CA HIS A 271 9.33 13.00 -8.71
C HIS A 271 10.44 13.67 -7.90
N SER A 272 11.05 14.73 -8.40
CA SER A 272 12.15 15.42 -7.72
C SER A 272 11.73 16.10 -6.39
N HIS A 273 10.42 16.34 -6.19
CA HIS A 273 9.86 16.82 -4.93
C HIS A 273 9.93 15.78 -3.80
N ARG A 274 10.25 14.52 -4.11
CA ARG A 274 10.29 13.45 -3.11
C ARG A 274 11.51 13.59 -2.22
N GLY A 275 11.25 13.73 -0.93
CA GLY A 275 12.23 13.52 0.12
C GLY A 275 12.22 12.07 0.61
N SER A 276 12.15 11.88 1.91
CA SER A 276 12.00 10.56 2.52
C SER A 276 10.72 9.86 2.05
N LYS A 277 10.84 8.59 1.69
CA LYS A 277 9.70 7.77 1.22
C LYS A 277 8.53 7.74 2.21
N MET A 278 8.82 7.86 3.51
CA MET A 278 7.82 7.82 4.56
C MET A 278 7.17 9.17 4.83
N ARG A 279 7.58 10.23 4.11
CA ARG A 279 7.11 11.63 4.28
C ARG A 279 7.32 12.17 5.70
N THR A 280 8.34 11.68 6.36
CA THR A 280 8.86 12.16 7.65
C THR A 280 10.33 12.45 7.50
N THR A 281 10.88 13.37 8.28
CA THR A 281 12.33 13.61 8.31
C THR A 281 13.06 12.32 8.65
N HIS A 282 14.08 11.98 7.86
CA HIS A 282 14.92 10.83 8.10
C HIS A 282 16.36 11.30 8.38
N LEU A 283 16.82 11.05 9.59
CA LEU A 283 18.19 11.34 10.00
C LEU A 283 19.07 10.13 9.69
N VAL A 284 20.17 10.37 8.97
CA VAL A 284 21.14 9.34 8.58
C VAL A 284 22.50 9.71 9.19
N PRO A 285 22.93 9.03 10.24
CA PRO A 285 24.29 9.18 10.76
C PRO A 285 25.34 8.81 9.70
N LEU A 286 26.35 9.63 9.55
CA LEU A 286 27.40 9.45 8.55
C LEU A 286 28.68 8.91 9.20
N SER A 287 29.13 7.76 8.73
CA SER A 287 30.42 7.22 9.13
C SER A 287 31.57 8.10 8.62
N ARG A 288 32.77 7.95 9.20
CA ARG A 288 33.96 8.63 8.74
C ARG A 288 34.24 8.41 7.24
N GLN A 289 33.99 7.19 6.77
CA GLN A 289 34.15 6.82 5.36
C GLN A 289 33.13 7.58 4.48
N ALA A 290 31.86 7.61 4.87
CA ALA A 290 30.80 8.33 4.15
C ALA A 290 31.11 9.84 4.08
N LEU A 291 31.58 10.44 5.18
CA LEU A 291 32.00 11.83 5.21
C LEU A 291 33.20 12.11 4.30
N ALA A 292 34.20 11.21 4.26
CA ALA A 292 35.35 11.35 3.38
C ALA A 292 34.90 11.37 1.90
N ILE A 293 34.00 10.48 1.52
CA ILE A 293 33.42 10.43 0.16
C ILE A 293 32.63 11.71 -0.14
N LEU A 294 31.78 12.17 0.76
CA LEU A 294 31.01 13.40 0.56
C LEU A 294 31.91 14.63 0.43
N LYS A 295 33.03 14.70 1.16
CA LYS A 295 34.05 15.76 1.02
C LYS A 295 34.69 15.71 -0.36
N GLN A 296 35.06 14.54 -0.88
CA GLN A 296 35.58 14.39 -2.24
C GLN A 296 34.56 14.82 -3.29
N ILE A 297 33.29 14.40 -3.16
CA ILE A 297 32.22 14.83 -4.05
C ILE A 297 32.04 16.35 -3.99
N LYS A 298 32.14 16.97 -2.80
CA LYS A 298 32.03 18.42 -2.63
C LYS A 298 33.13 19.19 -3.34
N GLN A 299 34.34 18.66 -3.37
CA GLN A 299 35.44 19.24 -4.16
C GLN A 299 35.18 19.11 -5.66
N PHE A 300 34.54 18.02 -6.09
CA PHE A 300 34.27 17.73 -7.51
C PHE A 300 33.07 18.51 -8.08
N CYS A 301 31.98 18.66 -7.34
CA CYS A 301 30.74 19.28 -7.82
C CYS A 301 30.02 20.14 -6.77
N GLY A 302 30.73 20.63 -5.75
CA GLY A 302 30.11 21.40 -4.65
C GLY A 302 29.58 22.78 -5.05
N ALA A 303 29.86 23.26 -6.26
CA ALA A 303 29.27 24.49 -6.81
C ALA A 303 27.81 24.34 -7.23
N HIS A 304 27.29 23.09 -7.33
CA HIS A 304 25.92 22.79 -7.67
C HIS A 304 25.08 22.54 -6.41
N ASP A 305 23.76 22.71 -6.49
CA ASP A 305 22.85 22.40 -5.38
C ASP A 305 22.76 20.89 -5.12
N LEU A 306 22.71 20.10 -6.19
CA LEU A 306 22.63 18.64 -6.12
C LEU A 306 23.98 18.02 -5.83
N ILE A 307 24.03 17.00 -4.96
CA ILE A 307 25.21 16.19 -4.68
C ILE A 307 25.55 15.29 -5.88
N PHE A 308 24.52 14.66 -6.47
CA PHE A 308 24.68 13.70 -7.56
C PHE A 308 24.10 14.25 -8.86
N ILE A 309 24.87 15.09 -9.51
CA ILE A 309 24.52 15.74 -10.78
C ILE A 309 24.55 14.76 -11.96
N GLY A 310 23.71 15.02 -12.96
CA GLY A 310 23.67 14.28 -14.22
C GLY A 310 24.93 14.44 -15.07
N ASP A 311 25.09 13.55 -16.05
CA ASP A 311 26.28 13.54 -16.93
C ASP A 311 26.25 14.63 -17.99
N HIS A 312 25.04 14.92 -18.52
CA HIS A 312 24.84 15.88 -19.61
C HIS A 312 24.26 17.22 -19.14
N ASP A 313 23.70 17.27 -17.94
CA ASP A 313 23.06 18.46 -17.38
C ASP A 313 23.25 18.46 -15.86
N SER A 314 24.09 19.36 -15.38
CA SER A 314 24.41 19.48 -13.95
C SER A 314 23.24 20.02 -13.09
N HIS A 315 22.21 20.58 -13.71
CA HIS A 315 20.99 21.01 -13.05
C HIS A 315 19.99 19.85 -12.85
N LYS A 316 20.26 18.71 -13.47
CA LYS A 316 19.47 17.48 -13.31
C LYS A 316 20.23 16.46 -12.46
N PRO A 317 19.53 15.63 -11.73
CA PRO A 317 20.15 14.57 -10.94
C PRO A 317 20.63 13.43 -11.85
N MET A 318 21.57 12.63 -11.35
CA MET A 318 21.95 11.38 -12.00
C MET A 318 20.75 10.47 -12.25
N SER A 319 20.88 9.52 -13.19
CA SER A 319 19.84 8.51 -13.46
C SER A 319 19.57 7.62 -12.24
N GLU A 320 18.34 7.23 -12.04
CA GLU A 320 17.95 6.27 -10.99
C GLU A 320 18.62 4.90 -11.16
N ASN A 321 19.05 4.58 -12.37
CA ASN A 321 19.74 3.33 -12.70
C ASN A 321 21.26 3.41 -12.62
N THR A 322 21.84 4.55 -12.25
CA THR A 322 23.29 4.76 -12.27
C THR A 322 24.03 3.69 -11.46
N VAL A 323 23.62 3.42 -10.22
CA VAL A 323 24.24 2.39 -9.37
C VAL A 323 24.11 1.00 -10.00
N ASN A 324 22.93 0.65 -10.50
CA ASN A 324 22.74 -0.66 -11.15
C ASN A 324 23.52 -0.77 -12.47
N SER A 325 23.70 0.32 -13.19
CA SER A 325 24.53 0.35 -14.40
C SER A 325 26.00 0.14 -14.06
N ALA A 326 26.49 0.77 -12.99
CA ALA A 326 27.85 0.56 -12.50
C ALA A 326 28.06 -0.90 -12.08
N LEU A 327 27.14 -1.50 -11.34
CA LEU A 327 27.23 -2.91 -10.96
C LEU A 327 27.31 -3.84 -12.17
N ARG A 328 26.54 -3.58 -13.24
CA ARG A 328 26.65 -4.36 -14.50
C ARG A 328 28.00 -4.20 -15.19
N VAL A 329 28.55 -2.98 -15.20
CA VAL A 329 29.91 -2.73 -15.72
C VAL A 329 30.97 -3.49 -14.91
N MET A 330 30.77 -3.61 -13.60
CA MET A 330 31.62 -4.41 -12.71
C MET A 330 31.43 -5.93 -12.88
N GLY A 331 30.51 -6.37 -13.78
CA GLY A 331 30.27 -7.78 -14.11
C GLY A 331 29.21 -8.48 -13.27
N TYR A 332 28.38 -7.74 -12.52
CA TYR A 332 27.29 -8.34 -11.75
C TYR A 332 25.97 -8.40 -12.54
N ASP A 333 25.23 -9.50 -12.43
CA ASP A 333 23.84 -9.55 -12.87
C ASP A 333 22.93 -8.88 -11.82
N THR A 334 22.40 -7.71 -12.17
CA THR A 334 21.53 -6.96 -11.27
C THR A 334 20.11 -7.51 -11.11
N LYS A 335 19.78 -8.57 -11.85
CA LYS A 335 18.51 -9.30 -11.69
C LYS A 335 18.62 -10.50 -10.75
N VAL A 336 19.81 -11.07 -10.63
CA VAL A 336 20.03 -12.35 -9.93
C VAL A 336 21.04 -12.23 -8.79
N GLU A 337 22.15 -11.49 -8.95
CA GLU A 337 23.23 -11.47 -7.97
C GLU A 337 23.14 -10.30 -6.98
N VAL A 338 23.16 -9.06 -7.48
CA VAL A 338 23.11 -7.88 -6.61
C VAL A 338 22.59 -6.64 -7.34
N CYS A 339 21.79 -5.85 -6.66
CA CYS A 339 21.36 -4.53 -7.14
C CYS A 339 21.55 -3.48 -6.04
N GLY A 340 21.53 -2.20 -6.40
CA GLY A 340 21.67 -1.11 -5.41
C GLY A 340 20.63 -1.16 -4.26
N HIS A 341 19.44 -1.70 -4.50
CA HIS A 341 18.48 -1.94 -3.43
C HIS A 341 18.89 -3.14 -2.55
N GLY A 342 19.57 -4.13 -3.12
CA GLY A 342 20.10 -5.30 -2.39
C GLY A 342 21.14 -4.91 -1.34
N PHE A 343 21.84 -3.79 -1.50
CA PHE A 343 22.76 -3.27 -0.48
C PHE A 343 22.06 -3.03 0.87
N ARG A 344 20.81 -2.65 0.85
CA ARG A 344 19.99 -2.50 2.08
C ARG A 344 19.74 -3.85 2.77
N THR A 345 19.53 -4.90 1.98
CA THR A 345 19.40 -6.27 2.51
C THR A 345 20.72 -6.75 3.12
N MET A 346 21.85 -6.51 2.42
CA MET A 346 23.18 -6.84 2.92
C MET A 346 23.48 -6.11 4.23
N ALA A 347 23.23 -4.80 4.28
CA ALA A 347 23.45 -3.98 5.48
C ALA A 347 22.59 -4.46 6.65
N CYS A 348 21.28 -4.72 6.41
CA CYS A 348 20.37 -5.19 7.44
C CYS A 348 20.86 -6.53 8.04
N SER A 349 21.20 -7.50 7.19
CA SER A 349 21.72 -8.80 7.64
C SER A 349 23.02 -8.64 8.42
N SER A 350 23.99 -7.89 7.87
CA SER A 350 25.29 -7.69 8.51
C SER A 350 25.19 -7.01 9.86
N LEU A 351 24.38 -5.95 9.98
CA LEU A 351 24.22 -5.21 11.22
C LEU A 351 23.50 -6.05 12.30
N ILE A 352 22.50 -6.82 11.91
CA ILE A 352 21.79 -7.71 12.85
C ILE A 352 22.70 -8.87 13.29
N GLU A 353 23.38 -9.52 12.35
CA GLU A 353 24.27 -10.66 12.63
C GLU A 353 25.49 -10.25 13.47
N SER A 354 25.97 -9.01 13.35
CA SER A 354 27.08 -8.50 14.15
C SER A 354 26.78 -8.46 15.65
N GLY A 355 25.51 -8.38 16.03
CA GLY A 355 25.08 -8.20 17.42
C GLY A 355 25.47 -6.86 18.05
N LEU A 356 26.11 -5.96 17.29
CA LEU A 356 26.60 -4.65 17.78
C LEU A 356 25.49 -3.60 17.87
N TRP A 357 24.41 -3.78 17.11
CA TRP A 357 23.35 -2.81 16.99
C TRP A 357 22.00 -3.39 17.36
N SER A 358 21.17 -2.62 18.06
CA SER A 358 19.81 -3.03 18.33
C SER A 358 19.01 -3.11 17.02
N ARG A 359 18.07 -4.05 16.94
CA ARG A 359 17.17 -4.17 15.80
C ARG A 359 16.46 -2.85 15.49
N ASP A 360 16.08 -2.10 16.52
CA ASP A 360 15.40 -0.82 16.37
C ASP A 360 16.31 0.25 15.73
N ALA A 361 17.59 0.26 16.05
CA ALA A 361 18.56 1.14 15.41
C ALA A 361 18.70 0.83 13.92
N VAL A 362 18.77 -0.48 13.57
CA VAL A 362 18.84 -0.90 12.16
C VAL A 362 17.57 -0.52 11.40
N GLU A 363 16.38 -0.76 11.98
CA GLU A 363 15.10 -0.39 11.34
C GLU A 363 14.97 1.13 11.14
N ARG A 364 15.45 1.95 12.08
CA ARG A 364 15.48 3.41 11.95
C ARG A 364 16.41 3.85 10.82
N GLN A 365 17.64 3.32 10.77
CA GLN A 365 18.58 3.61 9.70
C GLN A 365 18.00 3.22 8.33
N MET A 366 17.20 2.14 8.28
CA MET A 366 16.46 1.73 7.08
C MET A 366 15.26 2.64 6.77
N SER A 367 14.93 3.61 7.63
CA SER A 367 13.70 4.39 7.52
C SER A 367 12.46 3.49 7.38
N HIS A 368 12.40 2.44 8.20
CA HIS A 368 11.21 1.59 8.30
C HIS A 368 10.31 2.12 9.41
N MET A 369 9.01 2.19 9.13
CA MET A 369 8.03 2.56 10.14
C MET A 369 7.75 1.38 11.07
N GLU A 370 7.59 1.68 12.37
CA GLU A 370 7.07 0.71 13.33
C GLU A 370 5.67 0.24 12.88
N ARG A 371 5.52 -1.07 12.72
CA ARG A 371 4.27 -1.68 12.25
C ARG A 371 3.24 -1.83 13.36
N ASN A 372 3.70 -1.92 14.60
CA ASN A 372 2.83 -1.97 15.76
C ASN A 372 2.37 -0.54 16.10
N SER A 373 1.10 -0.25 15.86
CA SER A 373 0.52 1.08 16.11
C SER A 373 0.62 1.54 17.55
N VAL A 374 0.55 0.60 18.50
CA VAL A 374 0.71 0.89 19.94
C VAL A 374 2.15 1.29 20.23
N ARG A 375 3.12 0.51 19.76
CA ARG A 375 4.55 0.82 19.93
C ARG A 375 4.93 2.12 19.22
N ALA A 376 4.40 2.36 18.01
CA ALA A 376 4.62 3.60 17.26
C ALA A 376 4.15 4.84 18.03
N ALA A 377 3.06 4.74 18.81
CA ALA A 377 2.55 5.85 19.62
C ALA A 377 3.50 6.25 20.77
N TYR A 378 4.33 5.32 21.25
CA TYR A 378 5.30 5.57 22.33
C TYR A 378 6.70 5.94 21.80
N ILE A 379 7.00 5.72 20.53
CA ILE A 379 8.26 6.11 19.90
C ILE A 379 8.12 7.54 19.35
N HIS A 380 8.02 8.53 20.23
CA HIS A 380 8.13 9.92 19.87
C HIS A 380 9.59 10.30 19.67
N LYS A 381 9.94 10.75 18.44
CA LYS A 381 11.24 11.39 18.11
C LYS A 381 12.43 10.78 18.84
N ALA A 382 12.66 9.49 18.64
CA ALA A 382 13.87 8.89 19.15
C ALA A 382 15.05 9.51 18.40
N GLU A 383 15.81 10.35 19.07
CA GLU A 383 17.08 10.86 18.58
C GLU A 383 18.03 9.67 18.35
N HIS A 384 18.79 9.74 17.28
CA HIS A 384 19.85 8.79 17.00
C HIS A 384 21.00 9.08 17.95
N LEU A 385 21.03 8.42 19.11
CA LEU A 385 22.17 8.38 20.00
C LEU A 385 23.01 7.14 19.70
#